data_780a5e171bd243fd98fb1774a3c9b948
#
_entry.id   780a5e171bd243fd98fb1774a3c9b948
#
_cell.length_a   1.000
_cell.length_b   1.000
_cell.length_c   1.000
_cell.angle_alpha   90.00
_cell.angle_beta   90.00
_cell.angle_gamma   90.00
#
_symmetry.space_group_name_H-M   'P 1'
#
loop_
_entity.id
_entity.type
_entity.pdbx_description
1 polymer ?
#
loop_
_entity_poly.entity_id
_entity_poly.type
_entity_poly.pdbx_seq_one_letter_code
_entity_poly.pdbx_strand_id
1 'polypeptide(L)'
;MASGGKKRRSRTAIIVSAIVAAVVVGGGAAVFAWVNRTPENTVPKARSATIEHPLTPAEQIVADAGDPRACAVTFTGEGAPADPMLQFQDALYQGLPIPQLEGRVFAGWYASADGAGAFDVAARVNGADPVVCTDQQVELFAAWKSPEENAAEDVRVPILMYHQFTANPDGEKGWLRGNYAYIGDFDEQMNHIATTGFYLPTWDELSAFIDGRLSLPAKSVIITDDDADQTWFDLAVPVIDKYKLLSTSFMITAARQDPAPSIYVQRRSHTHDMHQAGDNGKGRMVNWTADQIAADLTTSAQILGVGQVVAYPYGHYNDTTKQGVAQAGYEMGRTIEPGYVMIGTDKLALPVVRIDYGMGLDALISRIG
;
A
#
# COMPACT_ATOMS: atom_id res chain seq x y z
N MET A 1 -14.90 61.07 -13.32
CA MET A 1 -15.23 60.88 -14.72
C MET A 1 -15.62 59.42 -14.90
N ALA A 2 -16.85 59.25 -15.29
CA ALA A 2 -17.57 58.03 -15.46
C ALA A 2 -17.18 57.25 -16.70
N SER A 3 -17.38 55.93 -16.72
CA SER A 3 -17.96 55.08 -17.74
C SER A 3 -17.47 53.63 -17.49
N GLY A 4 -18.25 52.58 -17.20
CA GLY A 4 -19.61 52.27 -17.66
C GLY A 4 -19.50 51.13 -18.69
N GLY A 5 -19.98 49.93 -18.36
CA GLY A 5 -20.30 48.97 -19.38
C GLY A 5 -20.01 47.50 -18.98
N LYS A 6 -20.91 46.80 -18.72
CA LYS A 6 -22.04 45.96 -19.18
C LYS A 6 -21.84 44.47 -18.86
N LYS A 7 -22.69 43.98 -17.98
CA LYS A 7 -22.98 42.57 -17.77
C LYS A 7 -23.59 41.92 -19.03
N ARG A 8 -23.13 40.76 -19.41
CA ARG A 8 -23.87 39.82 -20.29
C ARG A 8 -24.22 38.55 -19.50
N ARG A 9 -25.50 38.36 -19.26
CA ARG A 9 -26.10 37.10 -18.81
C ARG A 9 -26.28 36.20 -20.04
N SER A 10 -25.80 34.98 -19.96
CA SER A 10 -26.15 33.89 -20.88
C SER A 10 -27.21 33.01 -20.24
N ARG A 11 -28.32 32.83 -20.94
CA ARG A 11 -29.46 32.00 -20.54
C ARG A 11 -29.22 30.56 -21.03
N THR A 12 -29.32 29.62 -20.10
CA THR A 12 -29.35 28.17 -20.39
C THR A 12 -30.78 27.83 -20.86
N ALA A 13 -30.93 27.27 -22.02
CA ALA A 13 -32.17 26.74 -22.56
C ALA A 13 -32.28 25.24 -22.18
N ILE A 14 -33.36 24.90 -21.49
CA ILE A 14 -33.79 23.53 -21.20
C ILE A 14 -34.66 23.07 -22.37
N ILE A 15 -34.26 21.98 -23.03
CA ILE A 15 -35.08 21.30 -24.05
C ILE A 15 -35.79 20.13 -23.37
N VAL A 16 -37.10 20.22 -23.28
CA VAL A 16 -37.99 19.14 -22.88
C VAL A 16 -38.53 18.50 -24.16
N SER A 17 -38.21 17.23 -24.39
CA SER A 17 -38.76 16.42 -25.46
C SER A 17 -39.98 15.65 -24.98
N ALA A 18 -41.17 16.01 -25.48
CA ALA A 18 -42.40 15.28 -25.26
C ALA A 18 -42.55 14.14 -26.29
N ILE A 19 -42.84 12.97 -25.86
CA ILE A 19 -43.19 11.80 -26.69
C ILE A 19 -44.71 11.77 -26.79
N VAL A 20 -45.21 11.92 -28.04
CA VAL A 20 -46.64 11.75 -28.39
C VAL A 20 -46.87 10.29 -28.79
N ALA A 21 -47.76 9.63 -28.10
CA ALA A 21 -48.28 8.31 -28.47
C ALA A 21 -49.48 8.49 -29.44
N ALA A 22 -49.41 7.94 -30.64
CA ALA A 22 -50.53 7.82 -31.55
C ALA A 22 -51.14 6.44 -31.47
N VAL A 23 -52.43 6.42 -31.09
CA VAL A 23 -53.29 5.21 -31.15
C VAL A 23 -53.99 5.24 -32.54
N VAL A 24 -53.81 4.20 -33.33
CA VAL A 24 -54.63 3.97 -34.56
C VAL A 24 -55.51 2.77 -34.33
N VAL A 25 -56.81 3.00 -34.27
CA VAL A 25 -57.89 1.99 -34.34
C VAL A 25 -58.25 1.79 -35.81
N GLY A 26 -58.20 0.57 -36.28
CA GLY A 26 -58.68 0.20 -37.59
C GLY A 26 -59.24 -1.20 -37.58
N GLY A 27 -60.58 -1.30 -37.62
CA GLY A 27 -61.27 -2.55 -37.75
C GLY A 27 -61.36 -3.05 -39.17
N GLY A 28 -61.52 -4.34 -39.38
CA GLY A 28 -61.76 -4.92 -40.69
C GLY A 28 -61.81 -6.45 -40.73
N ALA A 29 -63.02 -6.98 -40.73
CA ALA A 29 -63.54 -8.18 -41.41
C ALA A 29 -62.80 -9.54 -41.23
N ALA A 30 -63.55 -10.45 -40.59
CA ALA A 30 -63.32 -11.88 -40.57
C ALA A 30 -63.61 -12.56 -41.94
N VAL A 31 -62.66 -13.35 -42.45
CA VAL A 31 -62.92 -14.35 -43.50
C VAL A 31 -62.53 -15.71 -42.93
N PHE A 32 -63.51 -16.61 -42.82
CA PHE A 32 -63.30 -18.01 -42.41
C PHE A 32 -62.64 -18.76 -43.58
N ALA A 33 -61.44 -19.29 -43.38
CA ALA A 33 -60.86 -20.33 -44.20
C ALA A 33 -60.55 -21.52 -43.31
N TRP A 34 -61.34 -22.58 -43.50
CA TRP A 34 -61.11 -23.92 -42.92
C TRP A 34 -59.97 -24.57 -43.71
N VAL A 35 -58.81 -24.79 -43.09
CA VAL A 35 -57.74 -25.61 -43.66
C VAL A 35 -57.40 -26.70 -42.66
N ASN A 36 -57.46 -27.96 -43.13
CA ASN A 36 -57.06 -29.16 -42.41
C ASN A 36 -55.67 -28.99 -41.77
N ARG A 37 -55.63 -29.05 -40.44
CA ARG A 37 -54.37 -29.21 -39.70
C ARG A 37 -54.21 -30.62 -39.29
N THR A 38 -53.22 -31.31 -39.83
CA THR A 38 -52.61 -32.51 -39.23
C THR A 38 -52.03 -32.11 -37.87
N PRO A 39 -52.12 -32.92 -36.81
CA PRO A 39 -51.50 -32.61 -35.53
C PRO A 39 -49.99 -32.78 -35.66
N GLU A 40 -49.27 -31.67 -35.63
CA GLU A 40 -47.83 -31.68 -35.42
C GLU A 40 -47.57 -32.08 -33.96
N ASN A 41 -46.92 -33.23 -33.81
CA ASN A 41 -46.50 -33.78 -32.55
C ASN A 41 -45.31 -32.94 -32.05
N THR A 42 -45.54 -31.78 -31.40
CA THR A 42 -44.52 -30.99 -30.74
C THR A 42 -44.11 -31.71 -29.47
N VAL A 43 -43.02 -32.46 -29.59
CA VAL A 43 -42.26 -32.93 -28.42
C VAL A 43 -41.79 -31.68 -27.67
N PRO A 44 -42.10 -31.52 -26.35
CA PRO A 44 -41.59 -30.42 -25.58
C PRO A 44 -40.06 -30.50 -25.54
N LYS A 45 -39.40 -29.50 -26.11
CA LYS A 45 -37.95 -29.34 -25.92
C LYS A 45 -37.73 -29.25 -24.42
N ALA A 46 -37.15 -30.27 -23.83
CA ALA A 46 -36.73 -30.26 -22.44
C ALA A 46 -35.81 -29.02 -22.26
N ARG A 47 -36.26 -28.05 -21.45
CA ARG A 47 -35.37 -27.04 -20.92
C ARG A 47 -34.31 -27.82 -20.14
N SER A 48 -33.06 -27.77 -20.61
CA SER A 48 -31.92 -28.12 -19.77
C SER A 48 -32.02 -27.26 -18.52
N ALA A 49 -32.41 -27.86 -17.43
CA ALA A 49 -32.24 -27.26 -16.13
C ALA A 49 -30.70 -27.13 -15.94
N THR A 50 -30.20 -25.94 -16.07
CA THR A 50 -28.86 -25.62 -15.57
C THR A 50 -28.93 -25.90 -14.08
N ILE A 51 -28.27 -26.95 -13.62
CA ILE A 51 -28.09 -27.18 -12.18
C ILE A 51 -27.18 -26.03 -11.73
N GLU A 52 -27.76 -24.98 -11.15
CA GLU A 52 -27.00 -23.95 -10.48
C GLU A 52 -26.37 -24.59 -9.24
N HIS A 53 -25.09 -24.87 -9.31
CA HIS A 53 -24.33 -25.23 -8.12
C HIS A 53 -24.29 -24.01 -7.19
N PRO A 54 -24.47 -24.17 -5.87
CA PRO A 54 -24.28 -23.08 -4.94
C PRO A 54 -22.87 -22.55 -5.10
N LEU A 55 -22.73 -21.21 -5.10
CA LEU A 55 -21.43 -20.56 -5.20
C LEU A 55 -20.52 -21.00 -4.05
N THR A 56 -19.26 -21.19 -4.33
CA THR A 56 -18.22 -21.35 -3.32
C THR A 56 -18.05 -20.03 -2.56
N PRO A 57 -17.46 -20.02 -1.36
CA PRO A 57 -17.15 -18.77 -0.64
C PRO A 57 -16.33 -17.76 -1.47
N ALA A 58 -15.41 -18.24 -2.30
CA ALA A 58 -14.61 -17.41 -3.20
C ALA A 58 -15.46 -16.78 -4.32
N GLU A 59 -16.35 -17.54 -4.93
CA GLU A 59 -17.28 -17.01 -5.94
C GLU A 59 -18.30 -16.05 -5.32
N GLN A 60 -18.73 -16.32 -4.10
CA GLN A 60 -19.70 -15.48 -3.40
C GLN A 60 -19.12 -14.10 -3.08
N ILE A 61 -17.90 -14.01 -2.53
CA ILE A 61 -17.29 -12.73 -2.18
C ILE A 61 -17.04 -11.84 -3.42
N VAL A 62 -16.72 -12.45 -4.56
CA VAL A 62 -16.57 -11.76 -5.84
C VAL A 62 -17.93 -11.28 -6.36
N ALA A 63 -18.96 -12.13 -6.32
CA ALA A 63 -20.31 -11.77 -6.75
C ALA A 63 -20.89 -10.63 -5.91
N ASP A 64 -20.69 -10.66 -4.58
CA ASP A 64 -21.16 -9.64 -3.65
C ASP A 64 -20.46 -8.30 -3.86
N ALA A 65 -19.20 -8.29 -4.28
CA ALA A 65 -18.44 -7.09 -4.58
C ALA A 65 -18.98 -6.34 -5.80
N GLY A 66 -19.50 -7.05 -6.81
CA GLY A 66 -20.09 -6.46 -8.01
C GLY A 66 -19.11 -5.62 -8.87
N ASP A 67 -17.80 -5.71 -8.61
CA ASP A 67 -16.74 -5.02 -9.36
C ASP A 67 -16.05 -6.05 -10.29
N PRO A 68 -15.91 -5.76 -11.60
CA PRO A 68 -15.22 -6.67 -12.52
C PRO A 68 -13.75 -6.94 -12.17
N ARG A 69 -13.13 -6.07 -11.37
CA ARG A 69 -11.76 -6.26 -10.86
C ARG A 69 -11.70 -7.05 -9.55
N ALA A 70 -12.86 -7.42 -8.97
CA ALA A 70 -12.90 -8.21 -7.74
C ALA A 70 -12.14 -9.53 -7.93
N CYS A 71 -11.38 -9.90 -6.93
CA CYS A 71 -10.53 -11.06 -6.89
C CYS A 71 -10.63 -11.72 -5.51
N ALA A 72 -11.01 -12.99 -5.45
CA ALA A 72 -10.97 -13.77 -4.24
C ALA A 72 -9.58 -14.37 -4.05
N VAL A 73 -8.91 -14.01 -2.97
CA VAL A 73 -7.66 -14.62 -2.53
C VAL A 73 -8.00 -15.75 -1.55
N THR A 74 -7.65 -16.96 -1.88
CA THR A 74 -7.75 -18.13 -1.00
C THR A 74 -6.38 -18.48 -0.42
N PHE A 75 -6.38 -19.13 0.72
CA PHE A 75 -5.16 -19.43 1.46
C PHE A 75 -5.05 -20.93 1.72
N THR A 76 -3.89 -21.52 1.44
CA THR A 76 -3.63 -22.95 1.61
C THR A 76 -2.39 -23.17 2.46
N GLY A 77 -2.43 -24.19 3.30
CA GLY A 77 -1.36 -24.60 4.20
C GLY A 77 -1.80 -24.65 5.66
N GLU A 78 -0.93 -25.15 6.51
CA GLU A 78 -1.16 -25.22 7.96
C GLU A 78 -1.39 -23.82 8.53
N GLY A 79 -2.42 -23.62 9.35
CA GLY A 79 -2.74 -22.32 9.95
C GLY A 79 -3.31 -21.27 8.99
N ALA A 80 -3.50 -21.60 7.72
CA ALA A 80 -4.09 -20.68 6.75
C ALA A 80 -5.54 -20.33 7.11
N PRO A 81 -6.00 -19.08 6.89
CA PRO A 81 -7.40 -18.70 7.02
C PRO A 81 -8.31 -19.56 6.14
N ALA A 82 -9.47 -19.95 6.68
CA ALA A 82 -10.46 -20.74 5.92
C ALA A 82 -11.29 -19.87 4.96
N ASP A 83 -11.51 -18.60 5.31
CA ASP A 83 -12.31 -17.68 4.52
C ASP A 83 -11.45 -16.97 3.46
N PRO A 84 -11.99 -16.79 2.22
CA PRO A 84 -11.32 -16.01 1.20
C PRO A 84 -11.31 -14.52 1.54
N MET A 85 -10.33 -13.81 1.01
CA MET A 85 -10.17 -12.37 1.15
C MET A 85 -10.45 -11.66 -0.16
N LEU A 86 -11.28 -10.60 -0.14
CA LEU A 86 -11.51 -9.77 -1.31
C LEU A 86 -10.30 -8.86 -1.56
N GLN A 87 -9.79 -8.90 -2.77
CA GLN A 87 -8.78 -7.99 -3.31
C GLN A 87 -9.26 -7.45 -4.66
N PHE A 88 -8.46 -6.60 -5.31
CA PHE A 88 -8.82 -6.05 -6.62
C PHE A 88 -7.65 -6.17 -7.59
N GLN A 89 -7.93 -6.67 -8.79
CA GLN A 89 -6.97 -6.84 -9.88
C GLN A 89 -6.17 -5.54 -10.11
N ASP A 90 -4.84 -5.66 -10.25
CA ASP A 90 -3.88 -4.58 -10.47
C ASP A 90 -3.71 -3.58 -9.30
N ALA A 91 -4.43 -3.72 -8.21
CA ALA A 91 -4.11 -3.06 -6.95
C ALA A 91 -2.98 -3.81 -6.23
N LEU A 92 -2.27 -3.17 -5.31
CA LEU A 92 -1.36 -3.92 -4.41
C LEU A 92 -2.19 -4.71 -3.39
N TYR A 93 -1.68 -5.88 -2.99
CA TYR A 93 -2.31 -6.65 -1.91
C TYR A 93 -2.43 -5.82 -0.63
N GLN A 94 -3.59 -5.86 0.01
CA GLN A 94 -3.87 -5.13 1.24
C GLN A 94 -4.19 -6.10 2.37
N GLY A 95 -3.53 -5.92 3.53
CA GLY A 95 -3.89 -6.61 4.76
C GLY A 95 -3.79 -8.13 4.69
N LEU A 96 -2.84 -8.69 3.93
CA LEU A 96 -2.61 -10.13 3.92
C LEU A 96 -2.39 -10.63 5.35
N PRO A 97 -3.06 -11.70 5.79
CA PRO A 97 -2.98 -12.19 7.15
C PRO A 97 -1.57 -12.70 7.47
N ILE A 98 -1.15 -12.50 8.71
CA ILE A 98 0.08 -13.09 9.28
C ILE A 98 -0.38 -14.13 10.32
N PRO A 99 -0.62 -15.38 9.91
CA PRO A 99 -1.12 -16.42 10.79
C PRO A 99 -0.08 -16.77 11.86
N GLN A 100 -0.54 -17.39 12.94
CA GLN A 100 0.31 -17.83 14.05
C GLN A 100 0.09 -19.30 14.32
N LEU A 101 1.20 -20.03 14.45
CA LEU A 101 1.22 -21.41 14.92
C LEU A 101 2.20 -21.54 16.07
N GLU A 102 1.84 -22.31 17.08
CA GLU A 102 2.73 -22.56 18.20
C GLU A 102 4.02 -23.28 17.75
N GLY A 103 5.18 -22.76 18.17
CA GLY A 103 6.47 -23.30 17.81
C GLY A 103 6.87 -23.11 16.33
N ARG A 104 6.20 -22.23 15.59
CA ARG A 104 6.49 -21.93 14.20
C ARG A 104 6.60 -20.44 13.94
N VAL A 105 7.39 -20.07 12.96
CA VAL A 105 7.53 -18.69 12.44
C VAL A 105 6.97 -18.66 11.04
N PHE A 106 6.04 -17.76 10.78
CA PHE A 106 5.45 -17.60 9.45
C PHE A 106 6.51 -17.12 8.46
N ALA A 107 6.73 -17.85 7.36
CA ALA A 107 7.74 -17.52 6.36
C ALA A 107 7.17 -16.82 5.12
N GLY A 108 5.88 -16.44 5.17
CA GLY A 108 5.21 -15.66 4.12
C GLY A 108 4.21 -16.45 3.29
N TRP A 109 3.51 -15.72 2.44
CA TRP A 109 2.64 -16.26 1.41
C TRP A 109 3.39 -16.41 0.09
N TYR A 110 3.06 -17.43 -0.69
CA TYR A 110 3.70 -17.73 -1.97
C TYR A 110 2.66 -17.99 -3.04
N ALA A 111 2.99 -17.62 -4.27
CA ALA A 111 2.14 -17.83 -5.43
C ALA A 111 2.03 -19.30 -5.88
N SER A 112 2.84 -20.21 -5.32
CA SER A 112 2.81 -21.65 -5.61
C SER A 112 3.28 -22.48 -4.42
N ALA A 113 2.82 -23.73 -4.36
CA ALA A 113 3.26 -24.69 -3.35
C ALA A 113 4.75 -25.00 -3.43
N ASP A 114 5.30 -25.09 -4.65
CA ASP A 114 6.74 -25.32 -4.86
C ASP A 114 7.57 -24.13 -4.37
N GLY A 115 7.11 -22.90 -4.65
CA GLY A 115 7.74 -21.68 -4.13
C GLY A 115 7.72 -21.62 -2.61
N ALA A 116 6.61 -21.99 -1.97
CA ALA A 116 6.48 -22.09 -0.52
C ALA A 116 7.45 -23.14 0.06
N GLY A 117 7.53 -24.31 -0.55
CA GLY A 117 8.42 -25.40 -0.13
C GLY A 117 9.90 -25.08 -0.28
N ALA A 118 10.26 -24.22 -1.23
CA ALA A 118 11.63 -23.78 -1.49
C ALA A 118 12.01 -22.45 -0.81
N PHE A 119 11.07 -21.76 -0.17
CA PHE A 119 11.23 -20.37 0.29
C PHE A 119 11.70 -19.41 -0.81
N ASP A 120 11.19 -19.62 -2.04
CA ASP A 120 11.61 -18.85 -3.21
C ASP A 120 11.11 -17.40 -3.11
N VAL A 121 12.05 -16.47 -2.89
CA VAL A 121 11.74 -15.04 -2.74
C VAL A 121 11.00 -14.48 -3.95
N ALA A 122 11.28 -14.98 -5.17
CA ALA A 122 10.63 -14.51 -6.39
C ALA A 122 9.15 -14.97 -6.50
N ALA A 123 8.78 -16.03 -5.78
CA ALA A 123 7.39 -16.51 -5.68
C ALA A 123 6.67 -16.01 -4.42
N ARG A 124 7.37 -15.31 -3.51
CA ARG A 124 6.78 -14.75 -2.30
C ARG A 124 5.92 -13.53 -2.63
N VAL A 125 4.78 -13.42 -1.96
CA VAL A 125 3.75 -12.40 -2.23
C VAL A 125 3.47 -11.59 -0.97
N ASN A 126 3.45 -10.26 -1.11
CA ASN A 126 3.04 -9.36 -0.03
C ASN A 126 2.38 -8.07 -0.57
N GLY A 127 2.23 -7.06 0.31
CA GLY A 127 1.66 -5.76 -0.05
C GLY A 127 2.50 -4.87 -0.98
N ALA A 128 3.66 -5.33 -1.45
CA ALA A 128 4.44 -4.67 -2.51
C ALA A 128 4.08 -5.19 -3.92
N ASP A 129 3.36 -6.31 -4.00
CA ASP A 129 3.03 -6.97 -5.24
C ASP A 129 1.64 -6.58 -5.74
N PRO A 130 1.44 -6.47 -7.06
CA PRO A 130 0.12 -6.30 -7.64
C PRO A 130 -0.68 -7.61 -7.56
N VAL A 131 -1.98 -7.48 -7.30
CA VAL A 131 -2.93 -8.59 -7.35
C VAL A 131 -3.10 -9.04 -8.79
N VAL A 132 -2.79 -10.31 -9.07
CA VAL A 132 -2.97 -10.93 -10.38
C VAL A 132 -3.84 -12.17 -10.24
N CYS A 133 -5.06 -12.11 -10.79
CA CYS A 133 -6.03 -13.17 -10.71
C CYS A 133 -6.33 -13.82 -12.05
N THR A 134 -6.60 -15.13 -12.03
CA THR A 134 -7.17 -15.86 -13.13
C THR A 134 -8.61 -16.18 -12.76
N ASP A 135 -9.57 -15.85 -13.64
CA ASP A 135 -11.00 -16.05 -13.38
C ASP A 135 -11.47 -15.50 -12.01
N GLN A 136 -10.96 -14.29 -11.65
CA GLN A 136 -11.23 -13.58 -10.41
C GLN A 136 -10.81 -14.34 -9.12
N GLN A 137 -9.89 -15.27 -9.22
CA GLN A 137 -9.39 -16.04 -8.08
C GLN A 137 -7.86 -16.15 -8.12
N VAL A 138 -7.25 -16.21 -6.95
CA VAL A 138 -5.83 -16.55 -6.74
C VAL A 138 -5.69 -17.33 -5.44
N GLU A 139 -4.81 -18.30 -5.43
CA GLU A 139 -4.48 -19.12 -4.26
C GLU A 139 -3.06 -18.77 -3.77
N LEU A 140 -2.91 -18.55 -2.47
CA LEU A 140 -1.64 -18.29 -1.83
C LEU A 140 -1.30 -19.41 -0.84
N PHE A 141 -0.04 -19.82 -0.83
CA PHE A 141 0.47 -20.95 -0.07
C PHE A 141 1.32 -20.47 1.12
N ALA A 142 0.97 -20.93 2.31
CA ALA A 142 1.71 -20.61 3.54
C ALA A 142 3.02 -21.40 3.62
N ALA A 143 4.09 -20.75 4.08
CA ALA A 143 5.32 -21.42 4.47
C ALA A 143 5.68 -21.13 5.94
N TRP A 144 6.42 -22.06 6.56
CA TRP A 144 6.77 -22.01 7.98
C TRP A 144 8.21 -22.44 8.22
N LYS A 145 8.88 -21.77 9.14
CA LYS A 145 10.20 -22.13 9.65
C LYS A 145 10.11 -22.48 11.13
N SER A 146 11.13 -23.12 11.67
CA SER A 146 11.32 -23.16 13.12
C SER A 146 11.85 -21.82 13.65
N PRO A 147 11.69 -21.49 14.92
CA PRO A 147 12.30 -20.32 15.53
C PRO A 147 13.83 -20.32 15.42
N GLU A 148 14.45 -21.50 15.51
CA GLU A 148 15.90 -21.70 15.42
C GLU A 148 16.41 -21.40 14.01
N GLU A 149 15.72 -21.89 12.97
CA GLU A 149 16.06 -21.59 11.57
C GLU A 149 15.95 -20.10 11.29
N ASN A 150 14.85 -19.46 11.72
CA ASN A 150 14.64 -18.03 11.55
C ASN A 150 15.69 -17.19 12.29
N ALA A 151 16.06 -17.55 13.51
CA ALA A 151 17.07 -16.82 14.26
C ALA A 151 18.48 -17.00 13.67
N ALA A 152 18.80 -18.17 13.10
CA ALA A 152 20.10 -18.47 12.50
C ALA A 152 20.36 -17.66 11.21
N GLU A 153 19.32 -17.15 10.55
CA GLU A 153 19.46 -16.33 9.35
C GLU A 153 20.04 -14.93 9.62
N ASP A 154 20.02 -14.46 10.88
CA ASP A 154 20.53 -13.13 11.33
C ASP A 154 20.13 -11.98 10.40
N VAL A 155 18.87 -11.98 9.97
CA VAL A 155 18.36 -11.01 8.99
C VAL A 155 18.42 -9.60 9.56
N ARG A 156 18.95 -8.67 8.76
CA ARG A 156 19.10 -7.25 9.08
C ARG A 156 18.39 -6.42 8.03
N VAL A 157 17.32 -5.74 8.41
CA VAL A 157 16.50 -4.96 7.50
C VAL A 157 16.91 -3.49 7.54
N PRO A 158 17.56 -2.93 6.50
CA PRO A 158 17.79 -1.49 6.38
C PRO A 158 16.47 -0.75 6.09
N ILE A 159 16.26 0.35 6.80
CA ILE A 159 15.26 1.37 6.45
C ILE A 159 16.02 2.52 5.83
N LEU A 160 15.91 2.70 4.51
CA LEU A 160 16.55 3.80 3.80
C LEU A 160 15.80 5.10 4.09
N MET A 161 16.50 6.13 4.52
CA MET A 161 15.91 7.43 4.87
C MET A 161 16.41 8.49 3.91
N TYR A 162 15.58 8.88 2.96
CA TYR A 162 15.74 10.01 2.05
C TYR A 162 15.00 11.24 2.60
N HIS A 163 15.24 12.41 2.01
CA HIS A 163 14.52 13.66 2.32
C HIS A 163 14.20 14.42 1.01
N GLN A 164 15.12 15.26 0.53
CA GLN A 164 14.96 16.04 -0.69
C GLN A 164 15.71 15.42 -1.86
N PHE A 165 15.33 15.80 -3.08
CA PHE A 165 15.98 15.34 -4.30
C PHE A 165 16.44 16.53 -5.17
N THR A 166 17.50 16.32 -5.95
CA THR A 166 17.98 17.33 -6.89
C THR A 166 18.32 16.71 -8.24
N ALA A 167 18.01 17.43 -9.32
CA ALA A 167 18.47 17.10 -10.66
C ALA A 167 19.86 17.64 -10.96
N ASN A 168 20.46 18.42 -10.04
CA ASN A 168 21.78 18.98 -10.21
C ASN A 168 22.85 17.97 -9.73
N PRO A 169 23.71 17.44 -10.62
CA PRO A 169 24.76 16.48 -10.23
C PRO A 169 25.84 17.09 -9.31
N ASP A 170 26.00 18.40 -9.30
CA ASP A 170 26.91 19.12 -8.42
C ASP A 170 26.28 19.39 -7.03
N GLY A 171 25.02 19.02 -6.85
CA GLY A 171 24.23 19.18 -5.62
C GLY A 171 23.75 20.59 -5.36
N GLU A 172 23.04 20.72 -4.25
CA GLU A 172 22.50 21.99 -3.80
C GLU A 172 23.51 22.76 -2.92
N LYS A 173 23.23 24.04 -2.71
CA LYS A 173 24.02 24.92 -1.83
C LYS A 173 23.28 25.12 -0.51
N GLY A 174 24.05 25.50 0.52
CA GLY A 174 23.49 25.84 1.81
C GLY A 174 23.63 24.71 2.84
N TRP A 175 23.04 24.92 4.01
CA TRP A 175 23.22 24.05 5.17
C TRP A 175 22.47 22.72 5.06
N LEU A 176 21.39 22.67 4.26
CA LEU A 176 20.60 21.45 4.00
C LEU A 176 21.13 20.58 2.84
N ARG A 177 22.26 20.99 2.19
CA ARG A 177 22.74 20.25 1.00
C ARG A 177 22.92 18.75 1.23
N GLY A 178 23.28 18.35 2.44
CA GLY A 178 23.44 16.94 2.80
C GLY A 178 22.15 16.11 2.73
N ASN A 179 20.99 16.75 2.87
CA ASN A 179 19.70 16.08 2.81
C ASN A 179 19.25 15.75 1.38
N TYR A 180 19.89 16.37 0.36
CA TYR A 180 19.52 16.12 -1.04
C TYR A 180 20.17 14.84 -1.56
N ALA A 181 19.37 13.97 -2.19
CA ALA A 181 19.87 12.89 -3.01
C ALA A 181 19.89 13.35 -4.49
N TYR A 182 20.97 13.06 -5.22
CA TYR A 182 20.99 13.28 -6.66
C TYR A 182 20.09 12.25 -7.34
N ILE A 183 19.19 12.70 -8.21
CA ILE A 183 18.19 11.82 -8.83
C ILE A 183 18.81 10.72 -9.70
N GLY A 184 19.99 10.96 -10.30
CA GLY A 184 20.73 9.94 -11.04
C GLY A 184 21.21 8.81 -10.13
N ASP A 185 21.78 9.12 -8.97
CA ASP A 185 22.16 8.11 -7.98
C ASP A 185 20.93 7.34 -7.48
N PHE A 186 19.82 8.03 -7.23
CA PHE A 186 18.58 7.41 -6.81
C PHE A 186 18.01 6.44 -7.86
N ASP A 187 18.02 6.81 -9.15
CA ASP A 187 17.57 5.92 -10.23
C ASP A 187 18.44 4.65 -10.29
N GLU A 188 19.77 4.76 -10.17
CA GLU A 188 20.67 3.60 -10.12
C GLU A 188 20.43 2.73 -8.88
N GLN A 189 20.21 3.32 -7.72
CA GLN A 189 19.92 2.65 -6.47
C GLN A 189 18.59 1.87 -6.54
N MET A 190 17.54 2.50 -7.07
CA MET A 190 16.22 1.85 -7.23
C MET A 190 16.27 0.75 -8.29
N ASN A 191 17.01 0.96 -9.39
CA ASN A 191 17.25 -0.10 -10.37
C ASN A 191 17.95 -1.31 -9.75
N HIS A 192 18.97 -1.10 -8.92
CA HIS A 192 19.64 -2.18 -8.21
C HIS A 192 18.68 -2.95 -7.31
N ILE A 193 17.90 -2.27 -6.49
CA ILE A 193 16.92 -2.91 -5.61
C ILE A 193 15.92 -3.74 -6.43
N ALA A 194 15.39 -3.19 -7.53
CA ALA A 194 14.40 -3.85 -8.36
C ALA A 194 14.93 -5.10 -9.10
N THR A 195 16.24 -5.12 -9.44
CA THR A 195 16.79 -6.15 -10.33
C THR A 195 17.65 -7.20 -9.64
N THR A 196 17.99 -7.01 -8.35
CA THR A 196 18.87 -7.93 -7.63
C THR A 196 18.17 -8.78 -6.56
N GLY A 197 16.83 -8.86 -6.62
CA GLY A 197 16.04 -9.76 -5.79
C GLY A 197 15.82 -9.28 -4.36
N PHE A 198 15.77 -7.98 -4.15
CA PHE A 198 15.35 -7.43 -2.86
C PHE A 198 13.85 -7.63 -2.63
N TYR A 199 13.50 -7.98 -1.41
CA TYR A 199 12.15 -8.04 -0.89
C TYR A 199 11.81 -6.71 -0.20
N LEU A 200 10.61 -6.17 -0.43
CA LEU A 200 10.14 -4.93 0.17
C LEU A 200 9.05 -5.25 1.21
N PRO A 201 9.41 -5.44 2.48
CA PRO A 201 8.43 -5.77 3.51
C PRO A 201 7.47 -4.60 3.73
N THR A 202 6.21 -4.93 4.05
CA THR A 202 5.26 -3.98 4.61
C THR A 202 5.59 -3.65 6.06
N TRP A 203 5.00 -2.59 6.61
CA TRP A 203 5.17 -2.26 8.02
C TRP A 203 4.57 -3.33 8.96
N ASP A 204 3.48 -4.01 8.53
CA ASP A 204 2.91 -5.15 9.27
C ASP A 204 3.89 -6.32 9.33
N GLU A 205 4.54 -6.63 8.21
CA GLU A 205 5.56 -7.67 8.15
C GLU A 205 6.79 -7.30 9.00
N LEU A 206 7.25 -6.03 8.95
CA LEU A 206 8.34 -5.57 9.78
C LEU A 206 8.02 -5.69 11.27
N SER A 207 6.79 -5.28 11.66
CA SER A 207 6.32 -5.41 13.04
C SER A 207 6.33 -6.86 13.50
N ALA A 208 5.80 -7.78 12.69
CA ALA A 208 5.77 -9.22 12.99
C ALA A 208 7.16 -9.85 12.99
N PHE A 209 8.07 -9.38 12.13
CA PHE A 209 9.47 -9.81 12.09
C PHE A 209 10.21 -9.44 13.39
N ILE A 210 10.05 -8.19 13.85
CA ILE A 210 10.64 -7.73 15.12
C ILE A 210 10.17 -8.60 16.29
N ASP A 211 8.91 -9.01 16.29
CA ASP A 211 8.35 -9.92 17.31
C ASP A 211 8.80 -11.39 17.16
N GLY A 212 9.56 -11.71 16.10
CA GLY A 212 9.94 -13.10 15.81
C GLY A 212 8.79 -13.99 15.31
N ARG A 213 7.66 -13.39 14.92
CA ARG A 213 6.47 -14.09 14.41
C ARG A 213 6.49 -14.31 12.89
N LEU A 214 7.31 -13.54 12.18
CA LEU A 214 7.46 -13.61 10.73
C LEU A 214 8.94 -13.63 10.36
N SER A 215 9.31 -14.47 9.38
CA SER A 215 10.64 -14.50 8.76
C SER A 215 10.67 -13.59 7.55
N LEU A 216 11.69 -12.76 7.43
CA LEU A 216 11.95 -11.96 6.23
C LEU A 216 13.12 -12.55 5.43
N PRO A 217 13.12 -12.40 4.09
CA PRO A 217 14.29 -12.72 3.27
C PRO A 217 15.52 -11.91 3.67
N ALA A 218 16.72 -12.48 3.54
CA ALA A 218 17.98 -11.82 3.89
C ALA A 218 18.19 -10.50 3.14
N LYS A 219 17.78 -10.43 1.85
CA LYS A 219 17.76 -9.21 1.06
C LYS A 219 16.40 -8.51 1.20
N SER A 220 16.14 -7.92 2.36
CA SER A 220 14.94 -7.10 2.61
C SER A 220 15.34 -5.64 2.78
N VAL A 221 14.57 -4.69 2.25
CA VAL A 221 14.81 -3.25 2.37
C VAL A 221 13.49 -2.48 2.43
N ILE A 222 13.44 -1.43 3.25
CA ILE A 222 12.32 -0.48 3.28
C ILE A 222 12.83 0.87 2.75
N ILE A 223 12.10 1.46 1.79
CA ILE A 223 12.44 2.75 1.18
C ILE A 223 11.54 3.80 1.81
N THR A 224 12.15 4.84 2.41
CA THR A 224 11.38 5.93 3.03
C THR A 224 11.87 7.30 2.63
N ASP A 225 10.95 8.25 2.57
CA ASP A 225 11.18 9.67 2.40
C ASP A 225 10.60 10.43 3.59
N ASP A 226 11.36 11.40 4.14
CA ASP A 226 10.91 12.27 5.20
C ASP A 226 10.46 13.63 4.65
N ASP A 227 9.57 14.29 5.36
CA ASP A 227 8.99 15.61 5.08
C ASP A 227 7.98 15.66 3.93
N ALA A 228 7.94 14.68 3.04
CA ALA A 228 7.13 14.71 1.82
C ALA A 228 7.37 16.02 1.03
N ASP A 229 8.64 16.37 0.82
CA ASP A 229 9.04 17.57 0.08
C ASP A 229 8.55 17.54 -1.37
N GLN A 230 8.40 18.70 -2.00
CA GLN A 230 7.94 18.76 -3.40
C GLN A 230 8.87 18.00 -4.35
N THR A 231 10.18 17.97 -4.06
CA THR A 231 11.15 17.24 -4.89
C THR A 231 11.00 15.72 -4.82
N TRP A 232 10.47 15.17 -3.72
CA TRP A 232 10.05 13.77 -3.65
C TRP A 232 8.99 13.48 -4.70
N PHE A 233 7.93 14.30 -4.77
CA PHE A 233 6.82 14.09 -5.73
C PHE A 233 7.27 14.30 -7.18
N ASP A 234 8.07 15.33 -7.44
CA ASP A 234 8.43 15.72 -8.80
C ASP A 234 9.55 14.86 -9.40
N LEU A 235 10.48 14.37 -8.58
CA LEU A 235 11.68 13.68 -9.04
C LEU A 235 11.72 12.20 -8.65
N ALA A 236 11.47 11.87 -7.39
CA ALA A 236 11.67 10.51 -6.88
C ALA A 236 10.48 9.58 -7.19
N VAL A 237 9.24 10.05 -7.03
CA VAL A 237 8.03 9.22 -7.30
C VAL A 237 8.01 8.66 -8.73
N PRO A 238 8.36 9.40 -9.80
CA PRO A 238 8.48 8.82 -11.13
C PRO A 238 9.48 7.66 -11.23
N VAL A 239 10.56 7.68 -10.44
CA VAL A 239 11.54 6.58 -10.37
C VAL A 239 10.96 5.39 -9.59
N ILE A 240 10.28 5.64 -8.48
CA ILE A 240 9.54 4.61 -7.72
C ILE A 240 8.54 3.89 -8.62
N ASP A 241 7.74 4.63 -9.39
CA ASP A 241 6.76 4.08 -10.34
C ASP A 241 7.39 3.29 -11.48
N LYS A 242 8.51 3.80 -12.02
CA LYS A 242 9.29 3.12 -13.07
C LYS A 242 9.70 1.71 -12.65
N TYR A 243 10.15 1.54 -11.41
CA TYR A 243 10.63 0.28 -10.88
C TYR A 243 9.59 -0.47 -10.04
N LYS A 244 8.41 0.11 -9.81
CA LYS A 244 7.30 -0.48 -9.03
C LYS A 244 7.74 -0.89 -7.62
N LEU A 245 8.45 -0.01 -6.92
CA LEU A 245 8.99 -0.29 -5.60
C LEU A 245 8.09 0.27 -4.49
N LEU A 246 7.65 -0.59 -3.57
CA LEU A 246 6.92 -0.12 -2.40
C LEU A 246 7.80 0.84 -1.59
N SER A 247 7.29 2.05 -1.34
CA SER A 247 7.96 3.09 -0.57
C SER A 247 7.03 3.75 0.43
N THR A 248 7.59 4.50 1.36
CA THR A 248 6.83 5.23 2.37
C THR A 248 7.22 6.71 2.34
N SER A 249 6.23 7.58 2.23
CA SER A 249 6.38 9.02 2.44
C SER A 249 5.90 9.40 3.84
N PHE A 250 6.80 9.88 4.69
CA PHE A 250 6.47 10.40 6.01
C PHE A 250 6.04 11.85 5.91
N MET A 251 4.76 12.12 6.14
CA MET A 251 4.11 13.41 5.87
C MET A 251 3.93 14.23 7.14
N ILE A 252 4.31 15.52 7.08
CA ILE A 252 3.93 16.53 8.07
C ILE A 252 2.52 16.99 7.72
N THR A 253 1.49 16.43 8.38
CA THR A 253 0.11 16.58 7.94
C THR A 253 -0.51 17.97 8.18
N ALA A 254 0.14 18.84 8.94
CA ALA A 254 -0.20 20.27 8.99
C ALA A 254 0.24 21.04 7.73
N ALA A 255 1.31 20.56 7.06
CA ALA A 255 1.85 21.22 5.87
C ALA A 255 1.29 20.60 4.58
N ARG A 256 1.04 19.28 4.55
CA ARG A 256 0.64 18.54 3.36
C ARG A 256 -0.37 17.43 3.68
N GLN A 257 -1.42 17.33 2.85
CA GLN A 257 -2.48 16.32 3.00
C GLN A 257 -2.84 15.66 1.66
N ASP A 258 -2.00 15.81 0.65
CA ASP A 258 -2.23 15.26 -0.69
C ASP A 258 -2.46 13.74 -0.60
N PRO A 259 -3.28 13.16 -1.51
CA PRO A 259 -3.41 11.72 -1.63
C PRO A 259 -2.07 11.07 -2.00
N ALA A 260 -1.96 9.76 -1.83
CA ALA A 260 -0.79 9.03 -2.31
C ALA A 260 -0.59 9.29 -3.81
N PRO A 261 0.62 9.69 -4.25
CA PRO A 261 0.88 10.03 -5.64
C PRO A 261 0.89 8.80 -6.56
N SER A 262 1.04 7.62 -5.96
CA SER A 262 1.15 6.34 -6.64
C SER A 262 0.65 5.22 -5.74
N ILE A 263 0.28 4.07 -6.33
CA ILE A 263 -0.04 2.85 -5.55
C ILE A 263 1.17 2.30 -4.80
N TYR A 264 2.39 2.63 -5.25
CA TYR A 264 3.65 2.21 -4.63
C TYR A 264 4.14 3.15 -3.52
N VAL A 265 3.43 4.25 -3.24
CA VAL A 265 3.79 5.20 -2.19
C VAL A 265 2.78 5.15 -1.05
N GLN A 266 3.18 4.56 0.07
CA GLN A 266 2.41 4.57 1.31
C GLN A 266 2.61 5.90 2.03
N ARG A 267 1.52 6.50 2.52
CA ARG A 267 1.60 7.69 3.38
C ARG A 267 1.66 7.25 4.84
N ARG A 268 2.61 7.81 5.60
CA ARG A 268 2.75 7.59 7.05
C ARG A 268 3.03 8.90 7.74
N SER A 269 2.94 8.91 9.07
CA SER A 269 3.03 10.12 9.87
C SER A 269 4.47 10.60 10.06
N HIS A 270 4.72 11.87 9.72
CA HIS A 270 5.84 12.66 10.24
C HIS A 270 5.32 13.69 11.25
N THR A 271 4.30 13.30 12.03
CA THR A 271 3.47 14.08 12.94
C THR A 271 2.49 15.05 12.24
N HIS A 272 1.57 15.64 13.00
CA HIS A 272 0.73 16.70 12.46
C HIS A 272 1.48 18.05 12.52
N ASP A 273 1.81 18.55 13.71
CA ASP A 273 2.41 19.88 13.91
C ASP A 273 3.67 19.86 14.83
N MET A 274 4.28 18.68 15.03
CA MET A 274 5.46 18.59 15.90
C MET A 274 6.80 18.78 15.16
N HIS A 275 6.81 18.91 13.83
CA HIS A 275 8.01 19.19 13.06
C HIS A 275 8.42 20.68 13.13
N GLN A 276 8.58 21.16 14.35
CA GLN A 276 8.95 22.54 14.66
C GLN A 276 9.93 22.58 15.84
N ALA A 277 10.70 23.68 15.93
CA ALA A 277 11.58 23.88 17.07
C ALA A 277 10.78 24.02 18.38
N GLY A 278 11.28 23.39 19.42
CA GLY A 278 10.81 23.56 20.80
C GLY A 278 11.64 24.59 21.57
N ASP A 279 11.24 24.86 22.80
CA ASP A 279 11.83 25.92 23.64
C ASP A 279 13.30 25.68 24.03
N ASN A 280 13.78 24.43 23.96
CA ASN A 280 15.15 24.03 24.32
C ASN A 280 16.08 23.84 23.13
N GLY A 281 15.70 24.33 21.95
CA GLY A 281 16.44 24.15 20.68
C GLY A 281 16.37 22.75 20.08
N LYS A 282 15.56 21.84 20.68
CA LYS A 282 15.21 20.52 20.13
C LYS A 282 13.84 20.58 19.47
N GLY A 283 13.45 19.52 18.77
CA GLY A 283 12.11 19.41 18.19
C GLY A 283 11.00 19.52 19.24
N ARG A 284 9.84 20.02 18.83
CA ARG A 284 8.66 20.20 19.69
C ARG A 284 8.26 18.90 20.40
N MET A 285 8.40 17.76 19.74
CA MET A 285 7.97 16.46 20.24
C MET A 285 8.60 16.07 21.60
N VAL A 286 9.86 16.40 21.85
CA VAL A 286 10.51 16.11 23.16
C VAL A 286 10.22 17.16 24.24
N ASN A 287 9.46 18.19 23.89
CA ASN A 287 9.06 19.26 24.81
C ASN A 287 7.59 19.14 25.26
N TRP A 288 6.83 18.28 24.60
CA TRP A 288 5.41 18.07 24.88
C TRP A 288 5.16 16.92 25.85
N THR A 289 4.00 16.94 26.50
CA THR A 289 3.52 15.82 27.31
C THR A 289 3.10 14.66 26.42
N ALA A 290 3.02 13.46 26.98
CA ALA A 290 2.54 12.28 26.26
C ALA A 290 1.12 12.49 25.68
N ASP A 291 0.23 13.14 26.42
CA ASP A 291 -1.15 13.43 25.97
C ASP A 291 -1.17 14.41 24.77
N GLN A 292 -0.31 15.42 24.77
CA GLN A 292 -0.17 16.35 23.64
C GLN A 292 0.37 15.65 22.40
N ILE A 293 1.37 14.80 22.58
CA ILE A 293 1.94 13.98 21.50
C ILE A 293 0.87 13.03 20.94
N ALA A 294 0.14 12.36 21.82
CA ALA A 294 -0.94 11.44 21.42
C ALA A 294 -2.06 12.16 20.64
N ALA A 295 -2.43 13.37 21.07
CA ALA A 295 -3.46 14.18 20.37
C ALA A 295 -3.01 14.59 18.96
N ASP A 296 -1.76 15.03 18.79
CA ASP A 296 -1.17 15.39 17.49
C ASP A 296 -1.11 14.20 16.54
N LEU A 297 -0.60 13.06 17.03
CA LEU A 297 -0.51 11.83 16.25
C LEU A 297 -1.89 11.26 15.88
N THR A 298 -2.88 11.38 16.77
CA THR A 298 -4.26 11.01 16.47
C THR A 298 -4.81 11.88 15.34
N THR A 299 -4.53 13.20 15.34
CA THR A 299 -4.88 14.09 14.24
C THR A 299 -4.24 13.67 12.94
N SER A 300 -2.93 13.36 12.97
CA SER A 300 -2.20 12.85 11.80
C SER A 300 -2.81 11.55 11.27
N ALA A 301 -3.12 10.59 12.16
CA ALA A 301 -3.73 9.33 11.78
C ALA A 301 -5.12 9.50 11.13
N GLN A 302 -5.94 10.42 11.63
CA GLN A 302 -7.25 10.72 11.03
C GLN A 302 -7.13 11.29 9.62
N ILE A 303 -6.14 12.15 9.38
CA ILE A 303 -5.88 12.75 8.05
C ILE A 303 -5.35 11.68 7.07
N LEU A 304 -4.44 10.83 7.52
CA LEU A 304 -3.81 9.81 6.68
C LEU A 304 -4.66 8.56 6.50
N GLY A 305 -5.62 8.31 7.39
CA GLY A 305 -6.40 7.09 7.46
C GLY A 305 -5.63 5.90 8.08
N VAL A 306 -4.45 6.15 8.68
CA VAL A 306 -3.59 5.12 9.27
C VAL A 306 -2.73 5.71 10.38
N GLY A 307 -2.58 4.97 11.50
CA GLY A 307 -1.72 5.30 12.64
C GLY A 307 -0.86 4.09 13.02
N GLN A 308 0.12 3.71 12.22
CA GLN A 308 0.93 2.51 12.39
C GLN A 308 2.39 2.81 12.77
N VAL A 309 3.01 3.69 11.99
CA VAL A 309 4.40 4.11 12.20
C VAL A 309 4.52 5.62 12.08
N VAL A 310 5.37 6.22 12.92
CA VAL A 310 5.73 7.63 12.87
C VAL A 310 7.24 7.79 12.71
N ALA A 311 7.69 8.72 11.84
CA ALA A 311 9.05 9.19 11.84
C ALA A 311 9.18 10.34 12.84
N TYR A 312 10.19 10.30 13.70
CA TYR A 312 10.40 11.33 14.71
C TYR A 312 11.03 12.59 14.10
N PRO A 313 10.37 13.76 14.19
CA PRO A 313 10.93 15.01 13.71
C PRO A 313 12.36 15.24 14.24
N TYR A 314 13.30 15.53 13.34
CA TYR A 314 14.74 15.69 13.64
C TYR A 314 15.39 14.46 14.28
N GLY A 315 14.72 13.33 14.35
CA GLY A 315 15.13 12.16 15.12
C GLY A 315 15.07 12.33 16.64
N HIS A 316 14.44 13.38 17.13
CA HIS A 316 14.37 13.68 18.55
C HIS A 316 13.25 12.90 19.23
N TYR A 317 13.59 12.10 20.23
CA TYR A 317 12.64 11.37 21.06
C TYR A 317 13.16 11.15 22.48
N ASN A 318 12.29 10.76 23.38
CA ASN A 318 12.55 10.35 24.77
C ASN A 318 11.45 9.42 25.26
N ASP A 319 11.49 9.00 26.53
CA ASP A 319 10.47 8.08 27.09
C ASP A 319 9.05 8.67 27.04
N THR A 320 8.90 9.98 27.26
CA THR A 320 7.60 10.66 27.13
C THR A 320 7.09 10.62 25.68
N THR A 321 8.01 10.75 24.71
CA THR A 321 7.70 10.60 23.29
C THR A 321 7.16 9.19 23.00
N LYS A 322 7.87 8.15 23.42
CA LYS A 322 7.45 6.76 23.25
C LYS A 322 6.09 6.49 23.90
N GLN A 323 5.87 7.03 25.09
CA GLN A 323 4.58 6.94 25.78
C GLN A 323 3.47 7.58 24.97
N GLY A 324 3.64 8.78 24.44
CA GLY A 324 2.63 9.48 23.62
C GLY A 324 2.35 8.75 22.30
N VAL A 325 3.37 8.18 21.66
CA VAL A 325 3.25 7.36 20.45
C VAL A 325 2.39 6.12 20.72
N ALA A 326 2.68 5.39 21.81
CA ALA A 326 1.91 4.23 22.22
C ALA A 326 0.46 4.58 22.61
N GLN A 327 0.25 5.71 23.30
CA GLN A 327 -1.10 6.21 23.63
C GLN A 327 -1.93 6.57 22.41
N ALA A 328 -1.30 7.04 21.32
CA ALA A 328 -1.96 7.30 20.05
C ALA A 328 -2.27 6.01 19.24
N GLY A 329 -1.86 4.85 19.74
CA GLY A 329 -2.08 3.58 19.06
C GLY A 329 -1.09 3.26 17.93
N TYR A 330 0.02 3.99 17.84
CA TYR A 330 1.09 3.67 16.90
C TYR A 330 1.96 2.54 17.46
N GLU A 331 2.31 1.60 16.61
CA GLU A 331 3.15 0.45 16.98
C GLU A 331 4.64 0.75 16.86
N MET A 332 5.03 1.64 15.96
CA MET A 332 6.42 1.87 15.59
C MET A 332 6.78 3.35 15.55
N GLY A 333 8.02 3.63 15.96
CA GLY A 333 8.64 4.95 15.90
C GLY A 333 10.03 4.86 15.26
N ARG A 334 10.23 5.56 14.14
CA ARG A 334 11.47 5.55 13.37
C ARG A 334 12.35 6.76 13.78
N THR A 335 13.60 6.49 14.10
CA THR A 335 14.64 7.45 14.51
C THR A 335 15.53 7.83 13.32
N ILE A 336 16.58 8.62 13.59
CA ILE A 336 17.70 8.84 12.65
C ILE A 336 18.98 8.09 13.08
N GLU A 337 18.87 7.20 14.07
CA GLU A 337 20.01 6.45 14.59
C GLU A 337 20.49 5.44 13.54
N PRO A 338 21.81 5.38 13.25
CA PRO A 338 22.33 4.44 12.26
C PRO A 338 22.17 3.00 12.72
N GLY A 339 21.68 2.12 11.84
CA GLY A 339 21.57 0.70 12.13
C GLY A 339 20.58 -0.04 11.26
N TYR A 340 20.25 -1.25 11.68
CA TYR A 340 19.36 -2.17 10.98
C TYR A 340 18.31 -2.69 11.95
N VAL A 341 17.11 -2.95 11.44
CA VAL A 341 16.07 -3.61 12.22
C VAL A 341 16.33 -5.11 12.24
N MET A 342 16.24 -5.69 13.43
CA MET A 342 16.44 -7.12 13.70
C MET A 342 15.31 -7.64 14.58
N ILE A 343 15.22 -8.95 14.76
CA ILE A 343 14.34 -9.55 15.77
C ILE A 343 14.69 -8.97 17.15
N GLY A 344 13.67 -8.49 17.87
CA GLY A 344 13.83 -7.89 19.21
C GLY A 344 14.23 -6.42 19.20
N THR A 345 14.36 -5.75 18.04
CA THR A 345 14.54 -4.30 17.97
C THR A 345 13.41 -3.57 18.71
N ASP A 346 13.72 -2.49 19.44
CA ASP A 346 12.69 -1.64 20.03
C ASP A 346 11.85 -0.98 18.91
N LYS A 347 10.60 -1.40 18.79
CA LYS A 347 9.67 -0.86 17.77
C LYS A 347 9.49 0.65 17.84
N LEU A 348 9.66 1.25 19.01
CA LEU A 348 9.58 2.70 19.22
C LEU A 348 10.94 3.41 19.07
N ALA A 349 11.96 2.72 18.55
CA ALA A 349 13.28 3.29 18.27
C ALA A 349 13.94 2.60 17.05
N LEU A 350 13.23 2.54 15.91
CA LEU A 350 13.74 1.89 14.71
C LEU A 350 14.94 2.65 14.13
N PRO A 351 16.08 1.97 13.93
CA PRO A 351 17.26 2.58 13.30
C PRO A 351 17.09 2.67 11.78
N VAL A 352 17.98 3.44 11.14
CA VAL A 352 17.94 3.73 9.70
C VAL A 352 19.31 3.63 9.04
N VAL A 353 19.28 3.51 7.72
CA VAL A 353 20.38 3.82 6.81
C VAL A 353 20.07 5.17 6.16
N ARG A 354 20.68 6.24 6.67
CA ARG A 354 20.49 7.57 6.11
C ARG A 354 21.21 7.69 4.77
N ILE A 355 20.53 8.31 3.81
CA ILE A 355 21.07 8.59 2.48
C ILE A 355 21.34 10.09 2.38
N ASP A 356 22.62 10.44 2.27
CA ASP A 356 23.11 11.81 2.14
C ASP A 356 23.59 12.08 0.71
N TYR A 357 23.71 13.34 0.35
CA TYR A 357 24.29 13.76 -0.94
C TYR A 357 25.67 13.12 -1.19
N GLY A 358 25.85 12.61 -2.41
CA GLY A 358 27.08 11.92 -2.83
C GLY A 358 27.15 10.45 -2.42
N MET A 359 26.08 9.90 -1.87
CA MET A 359 25.97 8.46 -1.65
C MET A 359 25.48 7.78 -2.94
N GLY A 360 26.41 7.46 -3.84
CA GLY A 360 26.14 6.70 -5.06
C GLY A 360 25.85 5.22 -4.80
N LEU A 361 25.67 4.45 -5.88
CA LEU A 361 25.27 3.03 -5.84
C LEU A 361 26.19 2.15 -4.99
N ASP A 362 27.53 2.25 -5.17
CA ASP A 362 28.50 1.43 -4.42
C ASP A 362 28.39 1.64 -2.91
N ALA A 363 28.17 2.89 -2.49
CA ALA A 363 27.97 3.23 -1.10
C ALA A 363 26.65 2.64 -0.53
N LEU A 364 25.61 2.60 -1.33
CA LEU A 364 24.35 1.91 -0.95
C LEU A 364 24.57 0.40 -0.83
N ILE A 365 25.14 -0.24 -1.85
CA ILE A 365 25.39 -1.69 -1.85
C ILE A 365 26.19 -2.12 -0.62
N SER A 366 27.21 -1.34 -0.24
CA SER A 366 28.02 -1.65 0.96
C SER A 366 27.21 -1.68 2.27
N ARG A 367 25.99 -1.12 2.28
CA ARG A 367 25.11 -1.01 3.46
C ARG A 367 23.91 -1.94 3.42
N ILE A 368 23.46 -2.34 2.22
CA ILE A 368 22.27 -3.19 2.11
C ILE A 368 22.55 -4.61 1.60
N GLY A 369 23.74 -4.87 1.10
CA GLY A 369 24.19 -6.19 0.61
C GLY A 369 24.06 -6.40 -0.89
#